data_12452441e3e49fef64e9bc37798fefae
#
_entry.id   12452441e3e49fef64e9bc37798fefae
#
_cell.length_a   1.000
_cell.length_b   1.000
_cell.length_c   1.000
_cell.angle_alpha   90.00
_cell.angle_beta   90.00
_cell.angle_gamma   90.00
#
_symmetry.space_group_name_H-M   'P 1'
#
loop_
_entity.id
_entity.type
_entity.pdbx_description
1 polymer ?
#
loop_
_entity_poly.entity_id
_entity_poly.type
_entity_poly.pdbx_seq_one_letter_code
_entity_poly.pdbx_strand_id
1 'polypeptide(L)'
;MSTTPRRLRRVGIQLYTLRDDARRDLEGTLVNIAQIGYKDVELLSSMNNFGMPPARLRAILDRNGLRAPSTHIDVGAFDELDRQIEVAKILGHEYLVLASIPNDKPTLDDYRRVADRLNEAGRRALPSGIRIAFHDESIDFRKIDGVVPYDVLADRTDPTYVRLQLDTGNLAQAGGDPHDYLKRYGSRYWLFHIKDVPALGAEHDTELGKGVIDFKRLFANIDHIDDKFLYVEQESYPGTPLESVRRDYAYISTLEF
;
A
#
# COMPACT_ATOMS: atom_id res chain seq x y z
N MET A 1 6.11 -29.56 -14.87
CA MET A 1 4.84 -29.00 -15.38
C MET A 1 5.16 -27.65 -15.98
N SER A 2 4.92 -27.44 -17.28
CA SER A 2 5.16 -26.14 -17.91
C SER A 2 4.02 -25.20 -17.46
N THR A 3 4.32 -24.32 -16.53
CA THR A 3 3.38 -23.25 -16.16
C THR A 3 3.42 -22.20 -17.26
N THR A 4 2.27 -21.94 -17.89
CA THR A 4 2.14 -20.82 -18.81
C THR A 4 2.50 -19.54 -18.07
N PRO A 5 3.38 -18.67 -18.60
CA PRO A 5 3.72 -17.40 -17.98
C PRO A 5 2.46 -16.59 -17.68
N ARG A 6 2.40 -16.02 -16.48
CA ARG A 6 1.29 -15.19 -16.03
C ARG A 6 1.73 -13.72 -15.96
N ARG A 7 0.79 -12.82 -16.11
CA ARG A 7 0.97 -11.38 -15.89
C ARG A 7 -0.09 -10.87 -14.91
N LEU A 8 0.18 -9.77 -14.24
CA LEU A 8 -0.81 -9.12 -13.40
C LEU A 8 -2.02 -8.70 -14.25
N ARG A 9 -3.21 -9.04 -13.78
CA ARG A 9 -4.47 -8.65 -14.45
C ARG A 9 -4.77 -7.16 -14.27
N ARG A 10 -4.33 -6.59 -13.15
CA ARG A 10 -4.53 -5.19 -12.79
C ARG A 10 -3.29 -4.69 -12.06
N VAL A 11 -2.96 -3.45 -12.33
CA VAL A 11 -1.89 -2.73 -11.66
C VAL A 11 -2.49 -1.46 -11.06
N GLY A 12 -2.25 -1.25 -9.79
CA GLY A 12 -2.60 -0.04 -9.06
C GLY A 12 -1.41 0.87 -8.85
N ILE A 13 -1.70 2.07 -8.36
CA ILE A 13 -0.71 3.05 -7.94
C ILE A 13 -1.08 3.63 -6.58
N GLN A 14 -0.08 3.78 -5.69
CA GLN A 14 -0.22 4.58 -4.48
C GLN A 14 -0.12 6.07 -4.86
N LEU A 15 -1.16 6.84 -4.55
CA LEU A 15 -1.25 8.26 -4.95
C LEU A 15 -0.17 9.13 -4.31
N TYR A 16 0.44 8.70 -3.21
CA TYR A 16 1.55 9.40 -2.57
C TYR A 16 2.75 9.59 -3.52
N THR A 17 2.94 8.67 -4.45
CA THR A 17 3.92 8.77 -5.55
C THR A 17 3.76 10.07 -6.35
N LEU A 18 2.53 10.53 -6.55
CA LEU A 18 2.20 11.75 -7.28
C LEU A 18 1.62 12.85 -6.39
N ARG A 19 1.97 12.85 -5.07
CA ARG A 19 1.37 13.73 -4.06
C ARG A 19 1.47 15.22 -4.39
N ASP A 20 2.57 15.65 -4.98
CA ASP A 20 2.76 17.06 -5.32
C ASP A 20 1.98 17.46 -6.58
N ASP A 21 1.85 16.55 -7.55
CA ASP A 21 0.97 16.73 -8.71
C ASP A 21 -0.49 16.74 -8.28
N ALA A 22 -0.90 15.78 -7.42
CA ALA A 22 -2.25 15.69 -6.88
C ALA A 22 -2.64 16.90 -6.02
N ARG A 23 -1.69 17.48 -5.28
CA ARG A 23 -1.91 18.72 -4.51
C ARG A 23 -2.18 19.92 -5.42
N ARG A 24 -1.54 19.97 -6.58
CA ARG A 24 -1.75 21.05 -7.58
C ARG A 24 -3.03 20.82 -8.39
N ASP A 25 -3.26 19.60 -8.86
CA ASP A 25 -4.41 19.22 -9.67
C ASP A 25 -4.71 17.72 -9.52
N LEU A 26 -5.56 17.38 -8.55
CA LEU A 26 -5.94 15.99 -8.30
C LEU A 26 -6.69 15.37 -9.49
N GLU A 27 -7.60 16.11 -10.12
CA GLU A 27 -8.37 15.61 -11.27
C GLU A 27 -7.47 15.29 -12.46
N GLY A 28 -6.58 16.23 -12.85
CA GLY A 28 -5.61 16.01 -13.92
C GLY A 28 -4.62 14.87 -13.60
N THR A 29 -4.21 14.72 -12.34
CA THR A 29 -3.36 13.62 -11.91
C THR A 29 -4.05 12.27 -12.09
N LEU A 30 -5.32 12.14 -11.69
CA LEU A 30 -6.09 10.90 -11.88
C LEU A 30 -6.33 10.59 -13.37
N VAL A 31 -6.56 11.61 -14.20
CA VAL A 31 -6.63 11.44 -15.67
C VAL A 31 -5.32 10.87 -16.22
N ASN A 32 -4.17 11.41 -15.80
CA ASN A 32 -2.85 10.93 -16.22
C ASN A 32 -2.62 9.47 -15.80
N ILE A 33 -2.95 9.12 -14.55
CA ILE A 33 -2.87 7.75 -14.02
C ILE A 33 -3.68 6.78 -14.91
N ALA A 34 -4.92 7.14 -15.23
CA ALA A 34 -5.79 6.31 -16.07
C ALA A 34 -5.24 6.16 -17.51
N GLN A 35 -4.71 7.25 -18.10
CA GLN A 35 -4.12 7.25 -19.44
C GLN A 35 -2.84 6.42 -19.53
N ILE A 36 -2.05 6.33 -18.45
CA ILE A 36 -0.89 5.44 -18.38
C ILE A 36 -1.33 3.98 -18.44
N GLY A 37 -2.49 3.65 -17.86
CA GLY A 37 -3.05 2.30 -17.89
C GLY A 37 -3.36 1.71 -16.52
N TYR A 38 -3.01 2.38 -15.43
CA TYR A 38 -3.39 1.95 -14.08
C TYR A 38 -4.91 1.81 -13.94
N LYS A 39 -5.34 0.87 -13.11
CA LYS A 39 -6.76 0.56 -12.91
C LYS A 39 -7.22 0.79 -11.48
N ASP A 40 -6.31 0.70 -10.53
CA ASP A 40 -6.59 0.92 -9.11
C ASP A 40 -5.73 2.08 -8.60
N VAL A 41 -6.28 2.87 -7.70
CA VAL A 41 -5.56 3.94 -7.00
C VAL A 41 -5.77 3.75 -5.51
N GLU A 42 -4.70 3.67 -4.75
CA GLU A 42 -4.78 3.81 -3.31
C GLU A 42 -4.78 5.29 -2.96
N LEU A 43 -5.88 5.73 -2.33
CA LEU A 43 -6.09 7.14 -2.00
C LEU A 43 -5.40 7.54 -0.69
N LEU A 44 -5.47 8.83 -0.36
CA LEU A 44 -4.81 9.42 0.80
C LEU A 44 -5.81 10.17 1.69
N SER A 45 -6.69 9.44 2.37
CA SER A 45 -7.57 10.03 3.39
C SER A 45 -6.79 10.66 4.54
N SER A 46 -5.57 10.15 4.83
CA SER A 46 -4.59 10.76 5.74
C SER A 46 -4.22 12.20 5.34
N MET A 47 -4.31 12.54 4.05
CA MET A 47 -4.11 13.88 3.50
C MET A 47 -5.43 14.56 3.11
N ASN A 48 -6.56 14.10 3.67
CA ASN A 48 -7.91 14.59 3.36
C ASN A 48 -8.21 14.60 1.84
N ASN A 49 -7.63 13.63 1.09
CA ASN A 49 -7.75 13.54 -0.37
C ASN A 49 -7.57 14.91 -1.07
N PHE A 50 -6.60 15.71 -0.59
CA PHE A 50 -6.28 17.06 -1.09
C PHE A 50 -7.49 18.02 -1.09
N GLY A 51 -8.43 17.85 -0.13
CA GLY A 51 -9.63 18.68 0.00
C GLY A 51 -10.77 18.35 -0.97
N MET A 52 -10.64 17.28 -1.77
CA MET A 52 -11.66 16.86 -2.72
C MET A 52 -12.84 16.19 -1.98
N PRO A 53 -14.08 16.67 -2.13
CA PRO A 53 -15.25 16.01 -1.55
C PRO A 53 -15.42 14.57 -2.09
N PRO A 54 -15.77 13.58 -1.22
CA PRO A 54 -15.84 12.16 -1.63
C PRO A 54 -16.73 11.90 -2.85
N ALA A 55 -17.91 12.49 -2.93
CA ALA A 55 -18.81 12.29 -4.06
C ALA A 55 -18.23 12.83 -5.39
N ARG A 56 -17.53 13.97 -5.34
CA ARG A 56 -16.83 14.50 -6.53
C ARG A 56 -15.65 13.62 -6.92
N LEU A 57 -14.86 13.16 -5.95
CA LEU A 57 -13.74 12.26 -6.18
C LEU A 57 -14.24 10.94 -6.80
N ARG A 58 -15.32 10.36 -6.28
CA ARG A 58 -15.94 9.16 -6.87
C ARG A 58 -16.33 9.38 -8.33
N ALA A 59 -16.98 10.49 -8.64
CA ALA A 59 -17.36 10.80 -10.02
C ALA A 59 -16.14 10.95 -10.97
N ILE A 60 -15.02 11.48 -10.48
CA ILE A 60 -13.78 11.57 -11.25
C ILE A 60 -13.20 10.18 -11.52
N LEU A 61 -13.14 9.33 -10.49
CA LEU A 61 -12.66 7.95 -10.62
C LEU A 61 -13.50 7.18 -11.64
N ASP A 62 -14.83 7.26 -11.53
CA ASP A 62 -15.76 6.58 -12.45
C ASP A 62 -15.57 7.01 -13.91
N ARG A 63 -15.50 8.31 -14.18
CA ARG A 63 -15.28 8.84 -15.53
C ARG A 63 -13.98 8.35 -16.16
N ASN A 64 -12.97 8.06 -15.36
CA ASN A 64 -11.67 7.60 -15.82
C ASN A 64 -11.50 6.08 -15.75
N GLY A 65 -12.53 5.33 -15.35
CA GLY A 65 -12.48 3.87 -15.22
C GLY A 65 -11.48 3.40 -14.15
N LEU A 66 -11.24 4.24 -13.12
CA LEU A 66 -10.41 3.93 -11.98
C LEU A 66 -11.26 3.40 -10.82
N ARG A 67 -10.69 2.47 -10.05
CA ARG A 67 -11.21 2.06 -8.75
C ARG A 67 -10.29 2.56 -7.65
N ALA A 68 -10.83 2.72 -6.46
CA ALA A 68 -10.08 3.05 -5.27
C ALA A 68 -10.35 2.03 -4.16
N PRO A 69 -9.79 0.80 -4.25
CA PRO A 69 -10.10 -0.27 -3.29
C PRO A 69 -9.60 0.01 -1.88
N SER A 70 -8.59 0.86 -1.74
CA SER A 70 -8.01 1.22 -0.45
C SER A 70 -7.67 2.70 -0.35
N THR A 71 -7.47 3.13 0.88
CA THR A 71 -6.96 4.45 1.20
C THR A 71 -6.08 4.40 2.44
N HIS A 72 -4.99 5.15 2.44
CA HIS A 72 -4.19 5.40 3.64
C HIS A 72 -4.94 6.34 4.58
N ILE A 73 -4.96 5.97 5.86
CA ILE A 73 -5.48 6.76 6.97
C ILE A 73 -4.39 6.92 8.03
N ASP A 74 -4.56 7.91 8.91
CA ASP A 74 -3.78 8.02 10.15
C ASP A 74 -4.53 7.37 11.33
N VAL A 75 -3.85 7.25 12.47
CA VAL A 75 -4.42 6.62 13.67
C VAL A 75 -5.62 7.37 14.24
N GLY A 76 -5.72 8.69 14.02
CA GLY A 76 -6.85 9.52 14.43
C GLY A 76 -8.16 9.14 13.74
N ALA A 77 -8.08 8.57 12.54
CA ALA A 77 -9.25 8.11 11.79
C ALA A 77 -10.06 7.02 12.55
N PHE A 78 -9.43 6.28 13.46
CA PHE A 78 -10.14 5.29 14.27
C PHE A 78 -11.09 5.92 15.31
N ASP A 79 -10.85 7.16 15.71
CA ASP A 79 -11.72 7.89 16.62
C ASP A 79 -13.01 8.34 15.91
N GLU A 80 -12.96 8.49 14.58
CA GLU A 80 -14.08 8.83 13.69
C GLU A 80 -14.44 7.66 12.74
N LEU A 81 -14.28 6.41 13.17
CA LEU A 81 -14.36 5.23 12.30
C LEU A 81 -15.69 5.15 11.52
N ASP A 82 -16.82 5.49 12.14
CA ASP A 82 -18.12 5.42 11.48
C ASP A 82 -18.18 6.39 10.29
N ARG A 83 -17.61 7.60 10.44
CA ARG A 83 -17.46 8.55 9.33
C ARG A 83 -16.53 8.03 8.24
N GLN A 84 -15.41 7.41 8.61
CA GLN A 84 -14.48 6.80 7.64
C GLN A 84 -15.16 5.68 6.85
N ILE A 85 -16.00 4.87 7.49
CA ILE A 85 -16.78 3.82 6.83
C ILE A 85 -17.76 4.42 5.81
N GLU A 86 -18.46 5.52 6.16
CA GLU A 86 -19.37 6.18 5.22
C GLU A 86 -18.61 6.75 4.00
N VAL A 87 -17.46 7.37 4.21
CA VAL A 87 -16.59 7.86 3.13
C VAL A 87 -16.09 6.67 2.28
N ALA A 88 -15.68 5.56 2.91
CA ALA A 88 -15.25 4.37 2.22
C ALA A 88 -16.34 3.79 1.30
N LYS A 89 -17.60 3.76 1.76
CA LYS A 89 -18.73 3.33 0.93
C LYS A 89 -18.95 4.24 -0.29
N ILE A 90 -18.83 5.56 -0.13
CA ILE A 90 -18.96 6.51 -1.25
C ILE A 90 -17.85 6.30 -2.27
N LEU A 91 -16.60 6.13 -1.83
CA LEU A 91 -15.43 5.99 -2.68
C LEU A 91 -15.22 4.57 -3.21
N GLY A 92 -15.91 3.58 -2.63
CA GLY A 92 -15.79 2.18 -3.01
C GLY A 92 -14.55 1.51 -2.42
N HIS A 93 -14.07 1.98 -1.24
CA HIS A 93 -12.98 1.32 -0.54
C HIS A 93 -13.43 -0.01 0.08
N GLU A 94 -12.58 -0.99 -0.03
CA GLU A 94 -12.64 -2.27 0.67
C GLU A 94 -11.73 -2.27 1.91
N TYR A 95 -10.69 -1.41 1.90
CA TYR A 95 -9.68 -1.32 2.95
C TYR A 95 -9.46 0.12 3.42
N LEU A 96 -9.38 0.28 4.74
CA LEU A 96 -8.78 1.43 5.40
C LEU A 96 -7.43 0.99 5.96
N VAL A 97 -6.35 1.55 5.45
CA VAL A 97 -4.98 1.13 5.74
C VAL A 97 -4.31 2.15 6.63
N LEU A 98 -3.94 1.77 7.85
CA LEU A 98 -3.11 2.63 8.69
C LEU A 98 -1.73 2.76 8.05
N ALA A 99 -1.38 4.00 7.65
CA ALA A 99 -0.18 4.28 6.86
C ALA A 99 1.13 4.13 7.65
N SER A 100 1.12 4.45 8.94
CA SER A 100 2.32 4.43 9.79
C SER A 100 1.99 4.48 11.27
N ILE A 101 2.97 4.16 12.11
CA ILE A 101 2.89 4.36 13.57
C ILE A 101 3.01 5.86 13.88
N PRO A 102 2.16 6.43 14.76
CA PRO A 102 2.07 7.87 14.98
C PRO A 102 3.16 8.42 15.92
N ASN A 103 4.43 8.07 15.69
CA ASN A 103 5.56 8.52 16.50
C ASN A 103 6.86 8.36 15.72
N ASP A 104 7.68 9.37 15.66
CA ASP A 104 8.98 9.34 14.97
C ASP A 104 10.00 8.40 15.64
N LYS A 105 9.79 8.09 16.92
CA LYS A 105 10.61 7.14 17.71
C LYS A 105 9.71 6.21 18.49
N PRO A 106 8.99 5.31 17.81
CA PRO A 106 8.05 4.44 18.47
C PRO A 106 8.75 3.40 19.36
N THR A 107 8.11 3.07 20.48
CA THR A 107 8.51 2.00 21.38
C THR A 107 7.75 0.72 21.06
N LEU A 108 8.22 -0.44 21.55
CA LEU A 108 7.47 -1.69 21.39
C LEU A 108 6.06 -1.63 21.99
N ASP A 109 5.85 -0.79 23.01
CA ASP A 109 4.52 -0.59 23.60
C ASP A 109 3.62 0.27 22.69
N ASP A 110 4.19 1.17 21.87
CA ASP A 110 3.41 1.87 20.84
C ASP A 110 2.87 0.88 19.81
N TYR A 111 3.67 -0.07 19.34
CA TYR A 111 3.23 -1.12 18.41
C TYR A 111 2.15 -2.01 19.02
N ARG A 112 2.27 -2.38 20.31
CA ARG A 112 1.23 -3.15 21.00
C ARG A 112 -0.08 -2.38 21.10
N ARG A 113 -0.03 -1.09 21.46
CA ARG A 113 -1.23 -0.22 21.54
C ARG A 113 -1.89 -0.04 20.18
N VAL A 114 -1.10 0.17 19.13
CA VAL A 114 -1.62 0.30 17.76
C VAL A 114 -2.25 -1.02 17.30
N ALA A 115 -1.64 -2.17 17.58
CA ALA A 115 -2.21 -3.47 17.26
C ALA A 115 -3.59 -3.67 17.92
N ASP A 116 -3.75 -3.27 19.19
CA ASP A 116 -5.03 -3.34 19.88
C ASP A 116 -6.08 -2.41 19.25
N ARG A 117 -5.68 -1.20 18.84
CA ARG A 117 -6.58 -0.28 18.12
C ARG A 117 -6.98 -0.80 16.75
N LEU A 118 -6.05 -1.43 16.00
CA LEU A 118 -6.32 -2.07 14.72
C LEU A 118 -7.34 -3.21 14.88
N ASN A 119 -7.18 -4.07 15.90
CA ASN A 119 -8.11 -5.15 16.20
C ASN A 119 -9.52 -4.61 16.51
N GLU A 120 -9.62 -3.59 17.35
CA GLU A 120 -10.90 -2.97 17.71
C GLU A 120 -11.56 -2.32 16.49
N ALA A 121 -10.80 -1.52 15.71
CA ALA A 121 -11.30 -0.88 14.49
C ALA A 121 -11.75 -1.94 13.47
N GLY A 122 -10.97 -3.02 13.28
CA GLY A 122 -11.30 -4.09 12.35
C GLY A 122 -12.56 -4.85 12.74
N ARG A 123 -12.73 -5.13 14.03
CA ARG A 123 -13.94 -5.76 14.56
C ARG A 123 -15.19 -4.89 14.31
N ARG A 124 -15.06 -3.57 14.48
CA ARG A 124 -16.15 -2.61 14.24
C ARG A 124 -16.46 -2.40 12.75
N ALA A 125 -15.44 -2.36 11.89
CA ALA A 125 -15.59 -2.10 10.47
C ALA A 125 -16.13 -3.32 9.68
N LEU A 126 -15.79 -4.53 10.11
CA LEU A 126 -16.10 -5.78 9.40
C LEU A 126 -17.58 -5.97 9.04
N PRO A 127 -18.58 -5.67 9.91
CA PRO A 127 -20.00 -5.78 9.57
C PRO A 127 -20.44 -4.85 8.41
N SER A 128 -19.67 -3.79 8.14
CA SER A 128 -19.90 -2.87 7.02
C SER A 128 -19.22 -3.33 5.71
N GLY A 129 -18.53 -4.49 5.71
CA GLY A 129 -17.78 -4.99 4.58
C GLY A 129 -16.41 -4.30 4.39
N ILE A 130 -16.03 -3.38 5.28
CA ILE A 130 -14.75 -2.68 5.25
C ILE A 130 -13.75 -3.43 6.13
N ARG A 131 -12.52 -3.58 5.65
CA ARG A 131 -11.42 -4.21 6.37
C ARG A 131 -10.37 -3.19 6.79
N ILE A 132 -9.76 -3.44 7.92
CA ILE A 132 -8.61 -2.64 8.39
C ILE A 132 -7.33 -3.36 7.95
N ALA A 133 -6.33 -2.56 7.53
CA ALA A 133 -5.00 -3.06 7.26
C ALA A 133 -3.92 -2.16 7.88
N PHE A 134 -2.72 -2.69 8.01
CA PHE A 134 -1.52 -1.98 8.44
C PHE A 134 -0.49 -2.01 7.33
N HIS A 135 0.03 -0.84 6.96
CA HIS A 135 1.15 -0.64 6.05
C HIS A 135 2.45 -0.49 6.85
N ASP A 136 3.52 -1.06 6.36
CA ASP A 136 4.83 -1.00 7.00
C ASP A 136 5.70 0.16 6.48
N GLU A 137 6.41 0.75 7.41
CA GLU A 137 7.48 1.70 7.16
C GLU A 137 8.86 1.06 7.45
N SER A 138 9.93 1.58 6.87
CA SER A 138 11.28 1.03 7.10
C SER A 138 11.70 1.01 8.57
N ILE A 139 11.20 1.96 9.38
CA ILE A 139 11.46 2.01 10.82
C ILE A 139 10.87 0.82 11.57
N ASP A 140 9.78 0.23 11.08
CA ASP A 140 9.07 -0.88 11.73
C ASP A 140 9.89 -2.17 11.75
N PHE A 141 10.87 -2.27 10.85
CA PHE A 141 11.79 -3.43 10.77
C PHE A 141 13.10 -3.20 11.52
N ARG A 142 13.37 -1.99 12.01
CA ARG A 142 14.56 -1.68 12.80
C ARG A 142 14.38 -2.18 14.23
N LYS A 143 15.28 -3.06 14.68
CA LYS A 143 15.16 -3.68 16.00
C LYS A 143 15.22 -2.67 17.14
N ILE A 144 14.29 -2.82 18.07
CA ILE A 144 14.29 -2.15 19.38
C ILE A 144 14.60 -3.24 20.41
N ASP A 145 15.69 -3.10 21.15
CA ASP A 145 16.15 -4.09 22.15
C ASP A 145 16.20 -5.54 21.61
N GLY A 146 16.63 -5.69 20.35
CA GLY A 146 16.75 -6.99 19.68
C GLY A 146 15.46 -7.54 19.06
N VAL A 147 14.33 -6.87 19.24
CA VAL A 147 12.99 -7.26 18.75
C VAL A 147 12.62 -6.43 17.52
N VAL A 148 12.08 -7.07 16.47
CA VAL A 148 11.53 -6.36 15.31
C VAL A 148 10.11 -5.86 15.65
N PRO A 149 9.87 -4.55 15.64
CA PRO A 149 8.58 -3.99 16.05
C PRO A 149 7.41 -4.42 15.15
N TYR A 150 7.65 -4.53 13.84
CA TYR A 150 6.66 -5.04 12.90
C TYR A 150 6.12 -6.42 13.31
N ASP A 151 7.01 -7.33 13.72
CA ASP A 151 6.63 -8.67 14.16
C ASP A 151 5.73 -8.61 15.41
N VAL A 152 6.01 -7.69 16.35
CA VAL A 152 5.18 -7.49 17.54
C VAL A 152 3.76 -7.08 17.16
N LEU A 153 3.60 -6.17 16.19
CA LEU A 153 2.30 -5.73 15.71
C LEU A 153 1.59 -6.86 14.94
N ALA A 154 2.29 -7.48 13.99
CA ALA A 154 1.73 -8.53 13.15
C ALA A 154 1.25 -9.73 13.96
N ASP A 155 2.04 -10.18 14.94
CA ASP A 155 1.71 -11.32 15.81
C ASP A 155 0.58 -10.99 16.82
N ARG A 156 0.42 -9.70 17.20
CA ARG A 156 -0.64 -9.26 18.11
C ARG A 156 -1.98 -8.96 17.41
N THR A 157 -1.97 -8.72 16.10
CA THR A 157 -3.20 -8.44 15.35
C THR A 157 -3.93 -9.72 14.96
N ASP A 158 -5.26 -9.74 15.14
CA ASP A 158 -6.12 -10.88 14.76
C ASP A 158 -6.30 -10.90 13.22
N PRO A 159 -5.93 -12.00 12.54
CA PRO A 159 -6.09 -12.13 11.08
C PRO A 159 -7.55 -12.08 10.61
N THR A 160 -8.52 -12.27 11.48
CA THR A 160 -9.94 -12.11 11.15
C THR A 160 -10.27 -10.65 10.85
N TYR A 161 -9.70 -9.73 11.60
CA TYR A 161 -10.04 -8.32 11.60
C TYR A 161 -9.03 -7.44 10.87
N VAL A 162 -7.74 -7.81 10.91
CA VAL A 162 -6.64 -6.98 10.40
C VAL A 162 -5.88 -7.71 9.30
N ARG A 163 -5.72 -7.06 8.17
CA ARG A 163 -4.85 -7.48 7.08
C ARG A 163 -3.52 -6.71 7.14
N LEU A 164 -2.56 -7.15 6.35
CA LEU A 164 -1.27 -6.48 6.23
C LEU A 164 -1.08 -6.00 4.78
N GLN A 165 -0.45 -4.85 4.64
CA GLN A 165 0.08 -4.34 3.39
C GLN A 165 1.60 -4.38 3.47
N LEU A 166 2.24 -5.08 2.55
CA LEU A 166 3.70 -5.18 2.48
C LEU A 166 4.24 -4.13 1.51
N ASP A 167 5.04 -3.20 1.99
CA ASP A 167 5.88 -2.36 1.14
C ASP A 167 7.25 -3.04 0.94
N THR A 168 7.48 -3.49 -0.28
CA THR A 168 8.70 -4.23 -0.63
C THR A 168 9.96 -3.36 -0.51
N GLY A 169 9.84 -2.07 -0.82
CA GLY A 169 10.94 -1.11 -0.74
C GLY A 169 11.27 -0.71 0.70
N ASN A 170 10.25 -0.39 1.52
CA ASN A 170 10.45 -0.03 2.92
C ASN A 170 11.14 -1.15 3.70
N LEU A 171 10.70 -2.39 3.49
CA LEU A 171 11.37 -3.55 4.08
C LEU A 171 12.81 -3.70 3.57
N ALA A 172 13.04 -3.55 2.27
CA ALA A 172 14.37 -3.65 1.68
C ALA A 172 15.31 -2.50 2.12
N GLN A 173 14.78 -1.29 2.34
CA GLN A 173 15.51 -0.15 2.93
C GLN A 173 15.95 -0.43 4.37
N ALA A 174 15.16 -1.23 5.11
CA ALA A 174 15.58 -1.72 6.43
C ALA A 174 16.58 -2.89 6.36
N GLY A 175 16.97 -3.33 5.16
CA GLY A 175 17.89 -4.44 4.94
C GLY A 175 17.22 -5.82 4.93
N GLY A 176 15.89 -5.88 4.96
CA GLY A 176 15.12 -7.13 4.92
C GLY A 176 14.89 -7.63 3.49
N ASP A 177 14.56 -8.93 3.36
CA ASP A 177 14.14 -9.54 2.09
C ASP A 177 12.61 -9.70 2.08
N PRO A 178 11.87 -9.09 1.12
CA PRO A 178 10.43 -9.25 0.99
C PRO A 178 9.98 -10.72 0.87
N HIS A 179 10.82 -11.59 0.31
CA HIS A 179 10.52 -13.02 0.21
C HIS A 179 10.43 -13.72 1.57
N ASP A 180 11.24 -13.32 2.54
CA ASP A 180 11.22 -13.91 3.89
C ASP A 180 9.93 -13.53 4.63
N TYR A 181 9.50 -12.27 4.51
CA TYR A 181 8.27 -11.79 5.08
C TYR A 181 7.03 -12.36 4.38
N LEU A 182 7.06 -12.49 3.06
CA LEU A 182 6.01 -13.18 2.32
C LEU A 182 5.86 -14.65 2.78
N LYS A 183 6.97 -15.35 3.01
CA LYS A 183 6.96 -16.72 3.54
C LYS A 183 6.39 -16.80 4.95
N ARG A 184 6.68 -15.80 5.81
CA ARG A 184 6.27 -15.78 7.21
C ARG A 184 4.81 -15.37 7.38
N TYR A 185 4.37 -14.32 6.67
CA TYR A 185 3.06 -13.71 6.85
C TYR A 185 2.19 -13.70 5.59
N GLY A 186 2.52 -14.47 4.55
CA GLY A 186 1.90 -14.40 3.22
C GLY A 186 0.38 -14.46 3.21
N SER A 187 -0.23 -15.29 4.07
CA SER A 187 -1.69 -15.38 4.19
C SER A 187 -2.34 -14.09 4.75
N ARG A 188 -1.54 -13.23 5.42
CA ARG A 188 -1.98 -11.95 5.99
C ARG A 188 -1.91 -10.81 5.00
N TYR A 189 -1.03 -10.89 3.97
CA TYR A 189 -0.85 -9.85 2.98
C TYR A 189 -1.95 -9.88 1.94
N TRP A 190 -2.72 -8.79 1.89
CA TRP A 190 -3.79 -8.58 0.91
C TRP A 190 -3.53 -7.39 0.02
N LEU A 191 -2.66 -6.49 0.45
CA LEU A 191 -2.22 -5.30 -0.26
C LEU A 191 -0.69 -5.30 -0.31
N PHE A 192 -0.15 -4.71 -1.38
CA PHE A 192 1.28 -4.61 -1.58
C PHE A 192 1.62 -3.24 -2.16
N HIS A 193 2.64 -2.59 -1.62
CA HIS A 193 3.36 -1.55 -2.33
C HIS A 193 4.55 -2.18 -3.04
N ILE A 194 4.54 -2.02 -4.35
CA ILE A 194 5.58 -2.54 -5.24
C ILE A 194 6.55 -1.39 -5.45
N LYS A 195 7.59 -1.37 -4.64
CA LYS A 195 8.65 -0.36 -4.57
C LYS A 195 9.99 -1.08 -4.69
N ASP A 196 10.90 -0.58 -5.54
CA ASP A 196 12.22 -1.18 -5.75
C ASP A 196 13.31 -0.29 -5.13
N VAL A 197 14.43 -0.89 -4.76
CA VAL A 197 15.58 -0.20 -4.17
C VAL A 197 16.86 -0.58 -4.88
N PRO A 198 17.84 0.34 -5.03
CA PRO A 198 19.08 0.03 -5.76
C PRO A 198 19.97 -1.00 -5.02
N ALA A 199 19.80 -1.13 -3.71
CA ALA A 199 20.47 -2.12 -2.86
C ALA A 199 19.68 -2.30 -1.56
N LEU A 200 19.83 -3.45 -0.90
CA LEU A 200 19.30 -3.62 0.47
C LEU A 200 19.98 -2.62 1.41
N GLY A 201 19.18 -1.96 2.24
CA GLY A 201 19.65 -0.91 3.15
C GLY A 201 19.87 0.45 2.49
N ALA A 202 19.52 0.64 1.21
CA ALA A 202 19.57 1.94 0.55
C ALA A 202 18.53 2.91 1.18
N GLU A 203 18.92 4.20 1.28
CA GLU A 203 18.05 5.24 1.85
C GLU A 203 16.96 5.74 0.89
N HIS A 204 17.01 5.34 -0.37
CA HIS A 204 16.10 5.78 -1.42
C HIS A 204 15.67 4.59 -2.29
N ASP A 205 14.52 4.74 -2.93
CA ASP A 205 13.98 3.83 -3.91
C ASP A 205 14.48 4.16 -5.34
N THR A 206 14.11 3.31 -6.28
CA THR A 206 14.41 3.47 -7.70
C THR A 206 13.24 2.99 -8.56
N GLU A 207 13.27 3.26 -9.86
CA GLU A 207 12.28 2.76 -10.81
C GLU A 207 12.26 1.22 -10.81
N LEU A 208 11.09 0.64 -10.96
CA LEU A 208 10.89 -0.82 -10.94
C LEU A 208 11.76 -1.53 -11.98
N GLY A 209 12.39 -2.60 -11.56
CA GLY A 209 13.29 -3.41 -12.38
C GLY A 209 14.70 -2.83 -12.55
N LYS A 210 15.00 -1.70 -11.92
CA LYS A 210 16.36 -1.13 -11.85
C LYS A 210 17.04 -1.40 -10.51
N GLY A 211 16.31 -1.96 -9.57
CA GLY A 211 16.80 -2.30 -8.25
C GLY A 211 17.12 -3.78 -8.08
N VAL A 212 17.08 -4.23 -6.84
CA VAL A 212 17.53 -5.57 -6.45
C VAL A 212 16.40 -6.54 -6.13
N ILE A 213 15.12 -6.07 -6.13
CA ILE A 213 14.00 -6.92 -5.75
C ILE A 213 13.58 -7.80 -6.96
N ASP A 214 13.61 -9.11 -6.78
CA ASP A 214 13.13 -10.06 -7.79
C ASP A 214 11.60 -10.16 -7.77
N PHE A 215 10.93 -9.22 -8.44
CA PHE A 215 9.46 -9.19 -8.52
C PHE A 215 8.89 -10.41 -9.25
N LYS A 216 9.61 -11.00 -10.19
CA LYS A 216 9.15 -12.22 -10.86
C LYS A 216 8.99 -13.34 -9.84
N ARG A 217 10.03 -13.58 -9.03
CA ARG A 217 9.99 -14.56 -7.95
C ARG A 217 8.98 -14.20 -6.89
N LEU A 218 8.87 -12.92 -6.52
CA LEU A 218 7.92 -12.45 -5.51
C LEU A 218 6.49 -12.77 -5.94
N PHE A 219 6.07 -12.35 -7.15
CA PHE A 219 4.71 -12.54 -7.65
C PHE A 219 4.35 -14.02 -7.85
N ALA A 220 5.32 -14.84 -8.27
CA ALA A 220 5.12 -16.29 -8.40
C ALA A 220 4.82 -16.98 -7.04
N ASN A 221 5.19 -16.34 -5.92
CA ASN A 221 5.01 -16.87 -4.57
C ASN A 221 3.87 -16.19 -3.79
N ILE A 222 3.14 -15.24 -4.39
CA ILE A 222 1.93 -14.68 -3.77
C ILE A 222 0.74 -15.57 -4.11
N ASP A 223 0.19 -16.21 -3.09
CA ASP A 223 -1.00 -17.03 -3.23
C ASP A 223 -2.19 -16.18 -3.67
N HIS A 224 -2.92 -16.65 -4.69
CA HIS A 224 -4.10 -15.96 -5.21
C HIS A 224 -3.84 -14.48 -5.56
N ILE A 225 -2.72 -14.19 -6.24
CA ILE A 225 -2.28 -12.83 -6.55
C ILE A 225 -3.33 -12.00 -7.29
N ASP A 226 -4.19 -12.63 -8.09
CA ASP A 226 -5.27 -11.94 -8.82
C ASP A 226 -6.36 -11.37 -7.90
N ASP A 227 -6.44 -11.84 -6.65
CA ASP A 227 -7.36 -11.36 -5.61
C ASP A 227 -6.72 -10.29 -4.70
N LYS A 228 -5.44 -9.99 -4.91
CA LYS A 228 -4.68 -9.02 -4.12
C LYS A 228 -4.65 -7.65 -4.81
N PHE A 229 -4.31 -6.64 -4.01
CA PHE A 229 -4.15 -5.26 -4.48
C PHE A 229 -2.67 -4.90 -4.49
N LEU A 230 -2.12 -4.70 -5.68
CA LEU A 230 -0.72 -4.35 -5.88
C LEU A 230 -0.65 -2.92 -6.42
N TYR A 231 0.00 -2.04 -5.67
CA TYR A 231 0.16 -0.63 -5.99
C TYR A 231 1.63 -0.32 -6.23
N VAL A 232 1.95 0.23 -7.39
CA VAL A 232 3.27 0.82 -7.63
C VAL A 232 3.44 2.02 -6.71
N GLU A 233 4.58 2.10 -6.05
CA GLU A 233 4.98 3.25 -5.28
C GLU A 233 6.43 3.62 -5.56
N GLN A 234 6.69 4.92 -5.67
CA GLN A 234 8.03 5.49 -5.80
C GLN A 234 8.04 6.89 -5.18
N GLU A 235 9.12 7.23 -4.49
CA GLU A 235 9.28 8.49 -3.79
C GLU A 235 10.52 9.27 -4.22
N SER A 236 11.48 8.60 -4.87
CA SER A 236 12.71 9.17 -5.41
C SER A 236 12.73 9.03 -6.92
N TYR A 237 12.92 10.13 -7.66
CA TYR A 237 12.77 10.16 -9.11
C TYR A 237 14.03 10.69 -9.78
N PRO A 238 14.51 10.07 -10.88
CA PRO A 238 15.61 10.63 -11.69
C PRO A 238 15.18 11.83 -12.54
N GLY A 239 13.86 12.01 -12.72
CA GLY A 239 13.23 13.08 -13.49
C GLY A 239 11.93 13.53 -12.84
N THR A 240 10.85 13.60 -13.60
CA THR A 240 9.52 13.89 -13.04
C THR A 240 8.85 12.61 -12.48
N PRO A 241 8.04 12.72 -11.39
CA PRO A 241 7.28 11.58 -10.88
C PRO A 241 6.44 10.91 -11.98
N LEU A 242 5.79 11.70 -12.84
CA LEU A 242 4.93 11.19 -13.91
C LEU A 242 5.69 10.37 -14.97
N GLU A 243 6.94 10.73 -15.27
CA GLU A 243 7.79 9.93 -16.17
C GLU A 243 8.18 8.60 -15.53
N SER A 244 8.54 8.61 -14.24
CA SER A 244 8.89 7.40 -13.50
C SER A 244 7.71 6.44 -13.43
N VAL A 245 6.51 6.87 -13.04
CA VAL A 245 5.34 5.97 -12.96
C VAL A 245 4.93 5.41 -14.33
N ARG A 246 5.24 6.10 -15.45
CA ARG A 246 5.07 5.52 -16.80
C ARG A 246 6.02 4.37 -17.06
N ARG A 247 7.29 4.50 -16.63
CA ARG A 247 8.31 3.44 -16.78
C ARG A 247 7.98 2.27 -15.87
N ASP A 248 7.57 2.54 -14.64
CA ASP A 248 7.15 1.51 -13.69
C ASP A 248 5.95 0.72 -14.21
N TYR A 249 4.95 1.41 -14.76
CA TYR A 249 3.82 0.73 -15.39
C TYR A 249 4.24 -0.13 -16.57
N ALA A 250 5.10 0.39 -17.45
CA ALA A 250 5.61 -0.36 -18.61
C ALA A 250 6.35 -1.63 -18.17
N TYR A 251 7.16 -1.56 -17.11
CA TYR A 251 7.84 -2.71 -16.55
C TYR A 251 6.84 -3.73 -15.95
N ILE A 252 6.03 -3.30 -14.98
CA ILE A 252 5.21 -4.21 -14.19
C ILE A 252 4.07 -4.85 -14.99
N SER A 253 3.48 -4.12 -15.96
CA SER A 253 2.39 -4.62 -16.80
C SER A 253 2.84 -5.68 -17.80
N THR A 254 4.13 -5.75 -18.10
CA THR A 254 4.72 -6.72 -19.05
C THR A 254 5.48 -7.85 -18.34
N LEU A 255 5.69 -7.75 -17.02
CA LEU A 255 6.42 -8.76 -16.25
C LEU A 255 5.69 -10.09 -16.26
N GLU A 256 6.38 -11.13 -16.70
CA GLU A 256 5.91 -12.53 -16.72
C GLU A 256 6.52 -13.32 -15.55
N PHE A 257 5.67 -14.07 -14.82
CA PHE A 257 6.05 -14.86 -13.65
C PHE A 257 5.31 -16.21 -13.59
#